data_bbf21afd873358a5b288d9c1c9529321
#
_entry.id   bbf21afd873358a5b288d9c1c9529321
#
_cell.length_a   1.000
_cell.length_b   1.000
_cell.length_c   1.000
_cell.angle_alpha   90.00
_cell.angle_beta   90.00
_cell.angle_gamma   90.00
#
_symmetry.space_group_name_H-M   'P 1'
#
loop_
_entity.id
_entity.type
_entity.pdbx_description
1 polymer ?
#
loop_
_entity_poly.entity_id
_entity_poly.type
_entity_poly.pdbx_seq_one_letter_code
_entity_poly.pdbx_strand_id
1 'polypeptide(L)'
;MVKREQFSINGKMVLITGASGGLGEQLAYECAKQQAGLILVARREEVLKQVANTCQQWTNQPVYYYAGDLSNAVEVELLLEKIQSIDVDIVINNAGRGYLKQAVDLSKEEIEEMLQLNLYTLIQITQEYLPKFIQKKSGMFVQIASQAGKTATPKASVYSASKFGVLGYSNALRLELKEQGIHVMTVNPGPIATQFFEKAEPTGKYLASVSRYVLTSEEVARKIVRGMKLQKREVNVPYSMNLAAKLNFCFPKIGDMSILKLFNKK
;
A
#
# COMPACT_ATOMS: atom_id res chain seq x y z
N MET A 1 -2.91 7.48 -32.64
CA MET A 1 -2.79 7.10 -31.22
C MET A 1 -3.71 5.89 -31.00
N VAL A 2 -3.15 4.71 -30.84
CA VAL A 2 -3.93 3.50 -30.50
C VAL A 2 -4.49 3.73 -29.07
N LYS A 3 -5.81 3.76 -28.91
CA LYS A 3 -6.46 3.72 -27.59
C LYS A 3 -6.01 2.40 -26.93
N ARG A 4 -5.10 2.47 -25.96
CA ARG A 4 -4.84 1.30 -25.10
C ARG A 4 -6.17 0.95 -24.45
N GLU A 5 -6.64 -0.29 -24.66
CA GLU A 5 -7.77 -0.80 -23.91
C GLU A 5 -7.52 -0.64 -22.43
N GLN A 6 -8.50 -0.11 -21.71
CA GLN A 6 -8.38 0.04 -20.27
C GLN A 6 -8.44 -1.36 -19.64
N PHE A 7 -7.52 -1.64 -18.72
CA PHE A 7 -7.57 -2.87 -17.93
C PHE A 7 -8.87 -2.91 -17.13
N SER A 8 -9.65 -3.99 -17.30
CA SER A 8 -10.91 -4.17 -16.57
C SER A 8 -10.66 -4.86 -15.24
N ILE A 9 -11.21 -4.31 -14.16
CA ILE A 9 -11.24 -4.94 -12.82
C ILE A 9 -12.51 -5.78 -12.64
N ASN A 10 -13.52 -5.58 -13.50
CA ASN A 10 -14.76 -6.33 -13.46
C ASN A 10 -14.51 -7.83 -13.61
N GLY A 11 -15.07 -8.63 -12.69
CA GLY A 11 -14.92 -10.08 -12.65
C GLY A 11 -13.55 -10.57 -12.16
N LYS A 12 -12.62 -9.66 -11.83
CA LYS A 12 -11.29 -10.00 -11.30
C LYS A 12 -11.34 -10.27 -9.80
N MET A 13 -10.58 -11.27 -9.34
CA MET A 13 -10.39 -11.53 -7.91
C MET A 13 -9.24 -10.68 -7.37
N VAL A 14 -9.52 -9.84 -6.38
CA VAL A 14 -8.57 -8.88 -5.80
C VAL A 14 -8.29 -9.24 -4.34
N LEU A 15 -7.04 -9.58 -4.03
CA LEU A 15 -6.55 -9.73 -2.65
C LEU A 15 -6.13 -8.37 -2.11
N ILE A 16 -6.66 -7.97 -0.95
CA ILE A 16 -6.34 -6.70 -0.29
C ILE A 16 -5.89 -6.94 1.14
N THR A 17 -4.64 -6.59 1.46
CA THR A 17 -4.13 -6.66 2.82
C THR A 17 -4.38 -5.35 3.59
N GLY A 18 -4.61 -5.44 4.92
CA GLY A 18 -4.93 -4.28 5.74
C GLY A 18 -6.32 -3.70 5.44
N ALA A 19 -7.28 -4.54 5.07
CA ALA A 19 -8.60 -4.14 4.57
C ALA A 19 -9.61 -3.71 5.65
N SER A 20 -9.29 -3.81 6.95
CA SER A 20 -10.25 -3.48 8.02
C SER A 20 -10.33 -1.99 8.38
N GLY A 21 -9.77 -1.09 7.57
CA GLY A 21 -9.87 0.35 7.83
C GLY A 21 -9.00 1.20 6.92
N GLY A 22 -9.22 2.50 6.98
CA GLY A 22 -8.43 3.50 6.27
C GLY A 22 -8.39 3.28 4.75
N LEU A 23 -7.20 3.29 4.17
CA LEU A 23 -7.05 3.13 2.72
C LEU A 23 -7.48 1.74 2.23
N GLY A 24 -7.18 0.67 2.99
CA GLY A 24 -7.51 -0.71 2.60
C GLY A 24 -9.02 -0.96 2.51
N GLU A 25 -9.77 -0.44 3.45
CA GLU A 25 -11.24 -0.47 3.44
C GLU A 25 -11.81 0.27 2.22
N GLN A 26 -11.32 1.47 1.94
CA GLN A 26 -11.78 2.25 0.79
C GLN A 26 -11.37 1.61 -0.55
N LEU A 27 -10.22 0.92 -0.61
CA LEU A 27 -9.83 0.13 -1.78
C LEU A 27 -10.79 -1.05 -1.99
N ALA A 28 -11.20 -1.73 -0.91
CA ALA A 28 -12.19 -2.81 -1.00
C ALA A 28 -13.52 -2.28 -1.56
N TYR A 29 -14.01 -1.15 -1.06
CA TYR A 29 -15.22 -0.51 -1.54
C TYR A 29 -15.13 -0.09 -3.01
N GLU A 30 -14.05 0.56 -3.40
CA GLU A 30 -13.87 1.00 -4.80
C GLU A 30 -13.70 -0.18 -5.77
N CYS A 31 -13.08 -1.30 -5.36
CA CYS A 31 -12.99 -2.52 -6.16
C CYS A 31 -14.36 -3.22 -6.27
N ALA A 32 -15.13 -3.33 -5.19
CA ALA A 32 -16.49 -3.88 -5.20
C ALA A 32 -17.41 -3.12 -6.14
N LYS A 33 -17.38 -1.78 -6.12
CA LYS A 33 -18.13 -0.93 -7.07
C LYS A 33 -17.75 -1.16 -8.53
N GLN A 34 -16.56 -1.71 -8.80
CA GLN A 34 -16.13 -2.12 -10.15
C GLN A 34 -16.49 -3.58 -10.46
N GLN A 35 -17.35 -4.22 -9.66
CA GLN A 35 -17.75 -5.62 -9.81
C GLN A 35 -16.57 -6.61 -9.68
N ALA A 36 -15.61 -6.33 -8.81
CA ALA A 36 -14.54 -7.26 -8.47
C ALA A 36 -15.00 -8.26 -7.40
N GLY A 37 -14.44 -9.48 -7.43
CA GLY A 37 -14.41 -10.38 -6.30
C GLY A 37 -13.28 -9.97 -5.35
N LEU A 38 -13.42 -10.24 -4.06
CA LEU A 38 -12.50 -9.75 -3.04
C LEU A 38 -12.05 -10.86 -2.10
N ILE A 39 -10.78 -10.79 -1.71
CA ILE A 39 -10.21 -11.48 -0.55
C ILE A 39 -9.66 -10.40 0.37
N LEU A 40 -10.32 -10.18 1.50
CA LEU A 40 -9.98 -9.14 2.46
C LEU A 40 -9.21 -9.74 3.62
N VAL A 41 -8.04 -9.17 3.94
CA VAL A 41 -7.18 -9.68 5.01
C VAL A 41 -6.83 -8.56 5.98
N ALA A 42 -7.06 -8.79 7.28
CA ALA A 42 -6.64 -7.89 8.36
C ALA A 42 -6.79 -8.59 9.72
N ARG A 43 -6.31 -7.95 10.80
CA ARG A 43 -6.36 -8.51 12.16
C ARG A 43 -7.74 -8.44 12.84
N ARG A 44 -8.51 -7.37 12.58
CA ARG A 44 -9.78 -7.09 13.27
C ARG A 44 -10.93 -7.79 12.56
N GLU A 45 -11.27 -9.00 13.01
CA GLU A 45 -12.22 -9.89 12.33
C GLU A 45 -13.61 -9.26 12.18
N GLU A 46 -14.20 -8.74 13.26
CA GLU A 46 -15.55 -8.17 13.23
C GLU A 46 -15.66 -6.96 12.30
N VAL A 47 -14.64 -6.09 12.31
CA VAL A 47 -14.60 -4.95 11.37
C VAL A 47 -14.43 -5.43 9.94
N LEU A 48 -13.57 -6.43 9.72
CA LEU A 48 -13.33 -7.01 8.41
C LEU A 48 -14.59 -7.65 7.82
N LYS A 49 -15.37 -8.33 8.65
CA LYS A 49 -16.68 -8.90 8.31
C LYS A 49 -17.68 -7.82 7.90
N GLN A 50 -17.72 -6.70 8.62
CA GLN A 50 -18.58 -5.56 8.26
C GLN A 50 -18.19 -4.98 6.90
N VAL A 51 -16.87 -4.81 6.63
CA VAL A 51 -16.37 -4.36 5.33
C VAL A 51 -16.75 -5.34 4.22
N ALA A 52 -16.60 -6.64 4.46
CA ALA A 52 -16.97 -7.69 3.50
C ALA A 52 -18.47 -7.65 3.19
N ASN A 53 -19.33 -7.56 4.20
CA ASN A 53 -20.78 -7.44 4.04
C ASN A 53 -21.17 -6.21 3.22
N THR A 54 -20.53 -5.07 3.46
CA THR A 54 -20.74 -3.85 2.68
C THR A 54 -20.31 -4.03 1.23
N CYS A 55 -19.14 -4.62 1.00
CA CYS A 55 -18.65 -4.91 -0.35
C CYS A 55 -19.60 -5.83 -1.11
N GLN A 56 -20.14 -6.86 -0.45
CA GLN A 56 -21.06 -7.81 -1.08
C GLN A 56 -22.35 -7.15 -1.60
N GLN A 57 -22.75 -6.01 -1.04
CA GLN A 57 -23.91 -5.23 -1.55
C GLN A 57 -23.62 -4.54 -2.90
N TRP A 58 -22.34 -4.36 -3.26
CA TRP A 58 -21.93 -3.62 -4.45
C TRP A 58 -21.37 -4.51 -5.56
N THR A 59 -21.12 -5.80 -5.29
CA THR A 59 -20.62 -6.73 -6.30
C THR A 59 -21.41 -8.03 -6.29
N ASN A 60 -21.61 -8.62 -7.48
CA ASN A 60 -22.17 -9.96 -7.65
C ASN A 60 -21.08 -11.05 -7.56
N GLN A 61 -19.81 -10.66 -7.39
CA GLN A 61 -18.70 -11.57 -7.24
C GLN A 61 -18.52 -12.01 -5.78
N PRO A 62 -17.85 -13.14 -5.51
CA PRO A 62 -17.58 -13.58 -4.14
C PRO A 62 -16.74 -12.57 -3.35
N VAL A 63 -17.06 -12.37 -2.07
CA VAL A 63 -16.27 -11.60 -1.11
C VAL A 63 -15.90 -12.49 0.06
N TYR A 64 -14.61 -12.81 0.16
CA TYR A 64 -14.03 -13.58 1.25
C TYR A 64 -13.32 -12.65 2.24
N TYR A 65 -13.26 -13.05 3.51
CA TYR A 65 -12.46 -12.35 4.51
C TYR A 65 -11.73 -13.33 5.41
N TYR A 66 -10.51 -13.00 5.80
CA TYR A 66 -9.65 -13.82 6.65
C TYR A 66 -8.96 -12.94 7.68
N ALA A 67 -9.18 -13.25 8.95
CA ALA A 67 -8.48 -12.61 10.05
C ALA A 67 -7.09 -13.23 10.24
N GLY A 68 -6.07 -12.38 10.44
CA GLY A 68 -4.70 -12.84 10.72
C GLY A 68 -3.76 -11.65 10.91
N ASP A 69 -2.71 -11.86 11.70
CA ASP A 69 -1.66 -10.87 11.92
C ASP A 69 -0.55 -11.00 10.88
N LEU A 70 -0.55 -10.08 9.93
CA LEU A 70 0.44 -10.05 8.86
C LEU A 70 1.86 -9.59 9.32
N SER A 71 2.04 -9.23 10.60
CA SER A 71 3.36 -9.06 11.20
C SER A 71 3.96 -10.36 11.72
N ASN A 72 3.21 -11.44 11.73
CA ASN A 72 3.63 -12.79 12.12
C ASN A 72 3.82 -13.66 10.86
N ALA A 73 5.05 -14.09 10.59
CA ALA A 73 5.37 -14.88 9.40
C ALA A 73 4.61 -16.21 9.32
N VAL A 74 4.40 -16.88 10.45
CA VAL A 74 3.66 -18.16 10.51
C VAL A 74 2.18 -17.93 10.18
N GLU A 75 1.56 -16.86 10.70
CA GLU A 75 0.17 -16.55 10.36
C GLU A 75 0.00 -16.18 8.88
N VAL A 76 1.02 -15.55 8.27
CA VAL A 76 1.02 -15.28 6.83
C VAL A 76 1.05 -16.58 6.03
N GLU A 77 1.89 -17.55 6.40
CA GLU A 77 1.95 -18.86 5.74
C GLU A 77 0.59 -19.60 5.84
N LEU A 78 0.04 -19.70 7.04
CA LEU A 78 -1.28 -20.33 7.27
C LEU A 78 -2.41 -19.62 6.50
N LEU A 79 -2.35 -18.29 6.37
CA LEU A 79 -3.29 -17.54 5.57
C LEU A 79 -3.16 -17.90 4.09
N LEU A 80 -1.94 -17.90 3.55
CA LEU A 80 -1.68 -18.21 2.15
C LEU A 80 -2.13 -19.63 1.78
N GLU A 81 -1.90 -20.60 2.66
CA GLU A 81 -2.44 -21.95 2.52
C GLU A 81 -3.98 -21.98 2.44
N LYS A 82 -4.66 -21.22 3.31
CA LYS A 82 -6.15 -21.16 3.32
C LYS A 82 -6.74 -20.59 2.03
N ILE A 83 -6.03 -19.65 1.39
CA ILE A 83 -6.52 -18.96 0.18
C ILE A 83 -5.89 -19.49 -1.12
N GLN A 84 -5.01 -20.48 -1.06
CA GLN A 84 -4.25 -20.98 -2.22
C GLN A 84 -5.12 -21.50 -3.37
N SER A 85 -6.32 -22.02 -3.06
CA SER A 85 -7.28 -22.54 -4.06
C SER A 85 -8.06 -21.44 -4.79
N ILE A 86 -8.01 -20.19 -4.29
CA ILE A 86 -8.72 -19.09 -4.91
C ILE A 86 -7.86 -18.47 -6.02
N ASP A 87 -8.42 -18.37 -7.20
CA ASP A 87 -7.72 -17.81 -8.35
C ASP A 87 -7.67 -16.29 -8.30
N VAL A 88 -6.56 -15.74 -7.81
CA VAL A 88 -6.33 -14.30 -7.67
C VAL A 88 -5.79 -13.70 -8.97
N ASP A 89 -6.28 -12.52 -9.35
CA ASP A 89 -5.82 -11.76 -10.50
C ASP A 89 -5.02 -10.51 -10.10
N ILE A 90 -5.34 -9.93 -8.95
CA ILE A 90 -4.73 -8.68 -8.47
C ILE A 90 -4.39 -8.82 -6.99
N VAL A 91 -3.17 -8.46 -6.62
CA VAL A 91 -2.72 -8.40 -5.23
C VAL A 91 -2.44 -6.94 -4.87
N ILE A 92 -3.17 -6.41 -3.88
CA ILE A 92 -2.95 -5.08 -3.30
C ILE A 92 -2.30 -5.25 -1.94
N ASN A 93 -0.99 -5.10 -1.88
CA ASN A 93 -0.22 -5.10 -0.65
C ASN A 93 -0.33 -3.72 0.01
N ASN A 94 -1.36 -3.56 0.86
CA ASN A 94 -1.67 -2.30 1.54
C ASN A 94 -1.36 -2.34 3.04
N ALA A 95 -1.32 -3.51 3.68
CA ALA A 95 -0.99 -3.59 5.10
C ALA A 95 0.31 -2.85 5.42
N GLY A 96 0.32 -2.12 6.52
CA GLY A 96 1.49 -1.37 6.94
C GLY A 96 1.30 -0.67 8.27
N ARG A 97 2.41 -0.38 8.93
CA ARG A 97 2.48 0.32 10.22
C ARG A 97 3.62 1.33 10.20
N GLY A 98 3.50 2.37 10.99
CA GLY A 98 4.55 3.33 11.23
C GLY A 98 4.69 3.63 12.71
N TYR A 99 5.92 3.86 13.16
CA TYR A 99 6.25 4.49 14.42
C TYR A 99 7.10 5.71 14.11
N LEU A 100 6.55 6.90 14.37
CA LEU A 100 7.20 8.18 14.06
C LEU A 100 7.86 8.73 15.32
N LYS A 101 9.05 8.21 15.62
CA LYS A 101 9.88 8.51 16.78
C LYS A 101 11.29 8.88 16.35
N GLN A 102 12.07 9.55 17.24
CA GLN A 102 13.51 9.66 17.02
C GLN A 102 14.12 8.25 16.91
N ALA A 103 15.17 8.12 16.11
CA ALA A 103 15.80 6.81 15.90
C ALA A 103 16.29 6.17 17.20
N VAL A 104 16.72 6.98 18.18
CA VAL A 104 17.16 6.52 19.50
C VAL A 104 16.02 6.03 20.39
N ASP A 105 14.78 6.45 20.13
CA ASP A 105 13.59 6.11 20.93
C ASP A 105 12.80 4.91 20.36
N LEU A 106 13.22 4.36 19.22
CA LEU A 106 12.59 3.17 18.64
C LEU A 106 13.06 1.92 19.39
N SER A 107 12.11 1.09 19.83
CA SER A 107 12.44 -0.21 20.37
C SER A 107 12.79 -1.22 19.26
N LYS A 108 13.45 -2.31 19.64
CA LYS A 108 13.80 -3.39 18.71
C LYS A 108 12.54 -4.00 18.08
N GLU A 109 11.51 -4.21 18.87
CA GLU A 109 10.22 -4.78 18.47
C GLU A 109 9.51 -3.86 17.45
N GLU A 110 9.53 -2.55 17.68
CA GLU A 110 8.94 -1.58 16.73
C GLU A 110 9.68 -1.56 15.39
N ILE A 111 11.00 -1.72 15.40
CA ILE A 111 11.83 -1.82 14.19
C ILE A 111 11.49 -3.11 13.43
N GLU A 112 11.52 -4.25 14.12
CA GLU A 112 11.23 -5.56 13.56
C GLU A 112 9.81 -5.59 12.97
N GLU A 113 8.81 -5.10 13.69
CA GLU A 113 7.42 -5.07 13.24
C GLU A 113 7.24 -4.21 11.97
N MET A 114 7.88 -3.03 11.89
CA MET A 114 7.81 -2.21 10.69
C MET A 114 8.45 -2.88 9.47
N LEU A 115 9.61 -3.48 9.63
CA LEU A 115 10.32 -4.16 8.54
C LEU A 115 9.59 -5.44 8.11
N GLN A 116 9.10 -6.21 9.08
CA GLN A 116 8.33 -7.42 8.83
C GLN A 116 7.05 -7.10 8.06
N LEU A 117 6.19 -6.23 8.60
CA LEU A 117 4.87 -5.97 8.01
C LEU A 117 4.96 -5.19 6.69
N ASN A 118 5.77 -4.10 6.67
CA ASN A 118 5.76 -3.18 5.53
C ASN A 118 6.55 -3.70 4.33
N LEU A 119 7.55 -4.56 4.54
CA LEU A 119 8.48 -5.00 3.50
C LEU A 119 8.48 -6.52 3.33
N TYR A 120 8.85 -7.28 4.38
CA TYR A 120 9.02 -8.73 4.24
C TYR A 120 7.71 -9.43 3.86
N THR A 121 6.63 -9.17 4.57
CA THR A 121 5.30 -9.74 4.29
C THR A 121 4.80 -9.36 2.90
N LEU A 122 5.02 -8.13 2.46
CA LEU A 122 4.70 -7.69 1.10
C LEU A 122 5.46 -8.54 0.06
N ILE A 123 6.75 -8.79 0.29
CA ILE A 123 7.58 -9.64 -0.58
C ILE A 123 7.06 -11.08 -0.53
N GLN A 124 6.80 -11.63 0.65
CA GLN A 124 6.32 -12.99 0.84
C GLN A 124 4.99 -13.25 0.10
N ILE A 125 4.00 -12.38 0.26
CA ILE A 125 2.73 -12.47 -0.46
C ILE A 125 2.94 -12.32 -1.96
N THR A 126 3.82 -11.43 -2.40
CA THR A 126 4.14 -11.27 -3.82
C THR A 126 4.75 -12.55 -4.40
N GLN A 127 5.69 -13.18 -3.69
CA GLN A 127 6.36 -14.42 -4.09
C GLN A 127 5.38 -15.59 -4.22
N GLU A 128 4.36 -15.67 -3.37
CA GLU A 128 3.32 -16.71 -3.45
C GLU A 128 2.52 -16.65 -4.75
N TYR A 129 2.14 -15.43 -5.19
CA TYR A 129 1.34 -15.27 -6.41
C TYR A 129 2.16 -15.16 -7.70
N LEU A 130 3.45 -14.89 -7.59
CA LEU A 130 4.33 -14.67 -8.74
C LEU A 130 4.37 -15.85 -9.72
N PRO A 131 4.56 -17.13 -9.29
CA PRO A 131 4.55 -18.27 -10.20
C PRO A 131 3.21 -18.44 -10.93
N LYS A 132 2.10 -18.23 -10.20
CA LYS A 132 0.73 -18.34 -10.75
C LYS A 132 0.49 -17.28 -11.84
N PHE A 133 0.93 -16.05 -11.61
CA PHE A 133 0.80 -14.96 -12.58
C PHE A 133 1.71 -15.17 -13.80
N ILE A 134 2.93 -15.68 -13.61
CA ILE A 134 3.84 -16.02 -14.72
C ILE A 134 3.24 -17.12 -15.59
N GLN A 135 2.69 -18.17 -15.00
CA GLN A 135 2.02 -19.26 -15.72
C GLN A 135 0.83 -18.75 -16.53
N LYS A 136 0.01 -17.86 -15.96
CA LYS A 136 -1.15 -17.24 -16.64
C LYS A 136 -0.76 -16.17 -17.66
N LYS A 137 0.48 -15.67 -17.63
CA LYS A 137 0.95 -14.47 -18.36
C LYS A 137 0.00 -13.28 -18.11
N SER A 138 -0.53 -13.18 -16.92
CA SER A 138 -1.49 -12.14 -16.51
C SER A 138 -1.50 -11.99 -15.00
N GLY A 139 -1.53 -10.75 -14.53
CA GLY A 139 -1.63 -10.42 -13.11
C GLY A 139 -1.26 -8.98 -12.84
N MET A 140 -1.62 -8.51 -11.65
CA MET A 140 -1.25 -7.16 -11.22
C MET A 140 -0.85 -7.16 -9.75
N PHE A 141 0.32 -6.59 -9.46
CA PHE A 141 0.75 -6.24 -8.10
C PHE A 141 0.61 -4.74 -7.88
N VAL A 142 -0.13 -4.34 -6.86
CA VAL A 142 -0.27 -2.95 -6.40
C VAL A 142 0.41 -2.83 -5.04
N GLN A 143 1.57 -2.18 -5.02
CA GLN A 143 2.42 -2.08 -3.84
C GLN A 143 2.24 -0.71 -3.17
N ILE A 144 1.63 -0.68 -1.98
CA ILE A 144 1.41 0.58 -1.26
C ILE A 144 2.69 0.97 -0.52
N ALA A 145 3.46 1.84 -1.15
CA ALA A 145 4.63 2.47 -0.56
C ALA A 145 4.24 3.75 0.23
N SER A 146 4.92 4.86 0.00
CA SER A 146 4.65 6.17 0.62
C SER A 146 5.51 7.24 -0.07
N GLN A 147 5.17 8.51 0.08
CA GLN A 147 6.10 9.61 -0.19
C GLN A 147 7.34 9.53 0.73
N ALA A 148 7.20 8.92 1.93
CA ALA A 148 8.33 8.61 2.82
C ALA A 148 9.31 7.57 2.23
N GLY A 149 8.92 6.81 1.20
CA GLY A 149 9.81 5.95 0.40
C GLY A 149 10.58 6.70 -0.69
N LYS A 150 10.32 7.99 -0.88
CA LYS A 150 11.02 8.87 -1.85
C LYS A 150 11.80 9.97 -1.16
N THR A 151 11.33 10.43 -0.01
CA THR A 151 11.97 11.48 0.78
C THR A 151 11.82 11.15 2.25
N ALA A 152 12.93 10.91 2.93
CA ALA A 152 12.92 10.67 4.37
C ALA A 152 12.67 11.97 5.15
N THR A 153 12.02 11.85 6.30
CA THR A 153 11.76 12.98 7.19
C THR A 153 12.24 12.65 8.62
N PRO A 154 12.53 13.64 9.46
CA PRO A 154 12.82 13.40 10.86
C PRO A 154 11.73 12.54 11.52
N LYS A 155 12.13 11.69 12.45
CA LYS A 155 11.29 10.73 13.18
C LYS A 155 10.70 9.59 12.34
N ALA A 156 11.03 9.48 11.05
CA ALA A 156 10.52 8.44 10.17
C ALA A 156 11.62 7.52 9.63
N SER A 157 12.76 7.39 10.29
CA SER A 157 13.95 6.69 9.78
C SER A 157 13.64 5.25 9.32
N VAL A 158 13.13 4.39 10.21
CA VAL A 158 12.84 2.97 9.91
C VAL A 158 11.61 2.84 9.01
N TYR A 159 10.58 3.66 9.24
CA TYR A 159 9.43 3.70 8.34
C TYR A 159 9.84 4.04 6.90
N SER A 160 10.66 5.09 6.74
CA SER A 160 11.21 5.45 5.42
C SER A 160 12.04 4.31 4.84
N ALA A 161 12.95 3.70 5.61
CA ALA A 161 13.74 2.56 5.15
C ALA A 161 12.86 1.43 4.60
N SER A 162 11.80 1.06 5.32
CA SER A 162 10.84 0.03 4.86
C SER A 162 10.17 0.43 3.54
N LYS A 163 9.76 1.69 3.38
CA LYS A 163 9.07 2.17 2.17
C LYS A 163 10.01 2.43 0.98
N PHE A 164 11.27 2.80 1.21
CA PHE A 164 12.32 2.78 0.19
C PHE A 164 12.59 1.34 -0.29
N GLY A 165 12.62 0.37 0.64
CA GLY A 165 12.72 -1.06 0.31
C GLY A 165 11.59 -1.52 -0.61
N VAL A 166 10.34 -1.16 -0.32
CA VAL A 166 9.19 -1.45 -1.20
C VAL A 166 9.38 -0.87 -2.61
N LEU A 167 9.87 0.36 -2.73
CA LEU A 167 10.12 0.98 -4.04
C LEU A 167 11.26 0.28 -4.79
N GLY A 168 12.37 -0.03 -4.10
CA GLY A 168 13.49 -0.77 -4.69
C GLY A 168 13.06 -2.13 -5.22
N TYR A 169 12.40 -2.93 -4.37
CA TYR A 169 11.84 -4.24 -4.74
C TYR A 169 10.89 -4.14 -5.94
N SER A 170 9.92 -3.22 -5.88
CA SER A 170 8.93 -3.06 -6.96
C SER A 170 9.55 -2.61 -8.27
N ASN A 171 10.61 -1.81 -8.23
CA ASN A 171 11.32 -1.38 -9.43
C ASN A 171 12.08 -2.53 -10.09
N ALA A 172 12.77 -3.38 -9.32
CA ALA A 172 13.44 -4.57 -9.84
C ALA A 172 12.41 -5.55 -10.41
N LEU A 173 11.40 -5.91 -9.63
CA LEU A 173 10.33 -6.84 -10.01
C LEU A 173 9.63 -6.41 -11.32
N ARG A 174 9.40 -5.13 -11.52
CA ARG A 174 8.80 -4.60 -12.76
C ARG A 174 9.66 -4.84 -13.98
N LEU A 175 10.99 -4.79 -13.83
CA LEU A 175 11.92 -5.08 -14.93
C LEU A 175 11.97 -6.58 -15.24
N GLU A 176 11.99 -7.41 -14.20
CA GLU A 176 11.96 -8.87 -14.33
C GLU A 176 10.69 -9.38 -15.03
N LEU A 177 9.54 -8.75 -14.73
CA LEU A 177 8.22 -9.17 -15.23
C LEU A 177 7.78 -8.49 -16.54
N LYS A 178 8.63 -7.65 -17.14
CA LYS A 178 8.28 -6.82 -18.29
C LYS A 178 7.66 -7.61 -19.46
N GLU A 179 8.20 -8.78 -19.74
CA GLU A 179 7.79 -9.64 -20.86
C GLU A 179 6.79 -10.74 -20.45
N GLN A 180 6.38 -10.74 -19.17
CA GLN A 180 5.52 -11.81 -18.61
C GLN A 180 4.02 -11.44 -18.61
N GLY A 181 3.63 -10.27 -19.12
CA GLY A 181 2.24 -9.81 -19.09
C GLY A 181 1.74 -9.41 -17.69
N ILE A 182 2.64 -9.26 -16.73
CA ILE A 182 2.33 -8.93 -15.33
C ILE A 182 2.62 -7.44 -15.08
N HIS A 183 1.66 -6.75 -14.47
CA HIS A 183 1.80 -5.34 -14.17
C HIS A 183 2.21 -5.11 -12.70
N VAL A 184 3.22 -4.29 -12.46
CA VAL A 184 3.65 -3.88 -11.11
C VAL A 184 3.47 -2.37 -10.95
N MET A 185 2.51 -1.97 -10.14
CA MET A 185 2.20 -0.57 -9.83
C MET A 185 2.63 -0.22 -8.41
N THR A 186 3.37 0.86 -8.24
CA THR A 186 3.64 1.44 -6.92
C THR A 186 2.70 2.60 -6.64
N VAL A 187 2.25 2.72 -5.39
CA VAL A 187 1.43 3.83 -4.91
C VAL A 187 2.19 4.56 -3.82
N ASN A 188 2.35 5.87 -3.99
CA ASN A 188 3.13 6.71 -3.08
C ASN A 188 2.24 7.81 -2.52
N PRO A 189 1.38 7.51 -1.53
CA PRO A 189 0.56 8.52 -0.90
C PRO A 189 1.40 9.41 0.03
N GLY A 190 0.98 10.66 0.15
CA GLY A 190 1.31 11.52 1.27
C GLY A 190 0.47 11.17 2.50
N PRO A 191 0.35 12.06 3.47
CA PRO A 191 -0.47 11.84 4.65
C PRO A 191 -1.94 11.62 4.29
N ILE A 192 -2.55 10.56 4.83
CA ILE A 192 -3.98 10.26 4.67
C ILE A 192 -4.62 10.33 6.05
N ALA A 193 -5.76 10.99 6.17
CA ALA A 193 -6.54 11.08 7.41
C ALA A 193 -7.11 9.69 7.76
N THR A 194 -6.36 8.91 8.54
CA THR A 194 -6.71 7.55 8.97
C THR A 194 -6.15 7.28 10.37
N GLN A 195 -6.65 6.23 11.02
CA GLN A 195 -6.10 5.75 12.30
C GLN A 195 -4.61 5.37 12.25
N PHE A 196 -3.99 5.30 11.07
CA PHE A 196 -2.57 5.04 10.92
C PHE A 196 -1.73 6.07 11.66
N PHE A 197 -2.01 7.37 11.46
CA PHE A 197 -1.23 8.44 12.10
C PHE A 197 -1.53 8.58 13.59
N GLU A 198 -2.75 8.30 14.04
CA GLU A 198 -3.10 8.26 15.47
C GLU A 198 -2.24 7.25 16.23
N LYS A 199 -1.92 6.12 15.57
CA LYS A 199 -1.07 5.07 16.14
C LYS A 199 0.42 5.33 15.93
N ALA A 200 0.78 5.90 14.77
CA ALA A 200 2.18 6.15 14.41
C ALA A 200 2.78 7.32 15.21
N GLU A 201 1.97 8.34 15.50
CA GLU A 201 2.39 9.55 16.23
C GLU A 201 1.19 10.10 17.05
N PRO A 202 0.96 9.58 18.28
CA PRO A 202 -0.23 9.89 19.07
C PRO A 202 -0.38 11.37 19.47
N THR A 203 0.70 12.17 19.37
CA THR A 203 0.64 13.61 19.76
C THR A 203 -0.06 14.48 18.72
N GLY A 204 -0.32 13.97 17.49
CA GLY A 204 -0.95 14.71 16.40
C GLY A 204 -0.09 15.82 15.76
N LYS A 205 1.10 16.06 16.27
CA LYS A 205 1.99 17.15 15.80
C LYS A 205 2.45 16.94 14.35
N TYR A 206 2.68 15.69 13.96
CA TYR A 206 3.08 15.38 12.58
C TYR A 206 1.98 15.77 11.59
N LEU A 207 0.74 15.30 11.79
CA LEU A 207 -0.38 15.66 10.92
C LEU A 207 -0.65 17.15 10.88
N ALA A 208 -0.54 17.83 12.02
CA ALA A 208 -0.67 19.28 12.08
C ALA A 208 0.38 20.01 11.22
N SER A 209 1.64 19.53 11.22
CA SER A 209 2.72 20.11 10.42
C SER A 209 2.54 19.97 8.92
N VAL A 210 1.82 18.94 8.47
CA VAL A 210 1.59 18.62 7.05
C VAL A 210 0.12 18.75 6.65
N SER A 211 -0.72 19.41 7.45
CA SER A 211 -2.18 19.48 7.32
C SER A 211 -2.67 19.83 5.91
N ARG A 212 -2.00 20.74 5.21
CA ARG A 212 -2.32 21.15 3.83
C ARG A 212 -2.15 20.04 2.78
N TYR A 213 -1.48 18.94 3.12
CA TYR A 213 -1.23 17.80 2.23
C TYR A 213 -2.03 16.57 2.61
N VAL A 214 -2.82 16.64 3.69
CA VAL A 214 -3.63 15.54 4.19
C VAL A 214 -4.76 15.26 3.19
N LEU A 215 -4.89 14.00 2.82
CA LEU A 215 -5.86 13.50 1.84
C LEU A 215 -6.91 12.62 2.54
N THR A 216 -8.06 12.44 1.92
CA THR A 216 -9.02 11.42 2.37
C THR A 216 -8.66 10.05 1.79
N SER A 217 -8.99 8.98 2.51
CA SER A 217 -8.76 7.61 2.04
C SER A 217 -9.57 7.29 0.79
N GLU A 218 -10.79 7.83 0.66
CA GLU A 218 -11.67 7.65 -0.50
C GLU A 218 -11.07 8.28 -1.76
N GLU A 219 -10.55 9.49 -1.64
CA GLU A 219 -9.91 10.17 -2.77
C GLU A 219 -8.70 9.39 -3.28
N VAL A 220 -7.85 8.91 -2.36
CA VAL A 220 -6.66 8.13 -2.68
C VAL A 220 -7.06 6.80 -3.30
N ALA A 221 -8.04 6.07 -2.74
CA ALA A 221 -8.53 4.79 -3.28
C ALA A 221 -9.05 4.94 -4.71
N ARG A 222 -9.87 5.95 -4.99
CA ARG A 222 -10.36 6.24 -6.37
C ARG A 222 -9.20 6.50 -7.34
N LYS A 223 -8.17 7.23 -6.93
CA LYS A 223 -6.99 7.48 -7.77
C LYS A 223 -6.17 6.22 -8.01
N ILE A 224 -6.09 5.31 -7.03
CA ILE A 224 -5.43 4.01 -7.16
C ILE A 224 -6.18 3.14 -8.16
N VAL A 225 -7.48 2.94 -7.98
CA VAL A 225 -8.31 2.12 -8.88
C VAL A 225 -8.28 2.68 -10.31
N ARG A 226 -8.33 4.01 -10.47
CA ARG A 226 -8.11 4.63 -11.79
C ARG A 226 -6.71 4.35 -12.33
N GLY A 227 -5.68 4.35 -11.47
CA GLY A 227 -4.31 4.00 -11.83
C GLY A 227 -4.17 2.56 -12.32
N MET A 228 -4.85 1.62 -11.65
CA MET A 228 -4.93 0.20 -12.03
C MET A 228 -5.53 0.05 -13.42
N LYS A 229 -6.70 0.66 -13.69
CA LYS A 229 -7.36 0.65 -15.00
C LYS A 229 -6.48 1.19 -16.12
N LEU A 230 -5.66 2.19 -15.84
CA LEU A 230 -4.74 2.82 -16.78
C LEU A 230 -3.37 2.14 -16.82
N GLN A 231 -3.18 1.06 -16.05
CA GLN A 231 -1.91 0.36 -15.89
C GLN A 231 -0.72 1.30 -15.64
N LYS A 232 -0.91 2.26 -14.73
CA LYS A 232 0.14 3.23 -14.41
C LYS A 232 1.30 2.56 -13.69
N ARG A 233 2.51 2.95 -14.05
CA ARG A 233 3.72 2.54 -13.31
C ARG A 233 3.67 2.98 -11.85
N GLU A 234 3.24 4.23 -11.63
CA GLU A 234 3.17 4.85 -10.30
C GLU A 234 1.94 5.73 -10.15
N VAL A 235 1.38 5.74 -8.94
CA VAL A 235 0.38 6.71 -8.48
C VAL A 235 0.99 7.51 -7.33
N ASN A 236 1.24 8.81 -7.57
CA ASN A 236 1.82 9.73 -6.59
C ASN A 236 0.75 10.74 -6.17
N VAL A 237 0.41 10.78 -4.88
CA VAL A 237 -0.68 11.62 -4.37
C VAL A 237 -0.26 12.24 -3.03
N PRO A 238 -0.18 13.58 -2.90
CA PRO A 238 -0.36 14.58 -3.95
C PRO A 238 0.84 14.65 -4.90
N TYR A 239 0.60 15.09 -6.13
CA TYR A 239 1.67 15.18 -7.14
C TYR A 239 2.78 16.19 -6.76
N SER A 240 2.42 17.25 -6.03
CA SER A 240 3.37 18.26 -5.56
C SER A 240 4.48 17.68 -4.67
N MET A 241 4.15 16.72 -3.79
CA MET A 241 5.14 16.03 -2.97
C MET A 241 6.11 15.19 -3.81
N ASN A 242 5.61 14.54 -4.87
CA ASN A 242 6.46 13.78 -5.78
C ASN A 242 7.44 14.71 -6.55
N LEU A 243 7.01 15.91 -6.92
CA LEU A 243 7.89 16.89 -7.55
C LEU A 243 8.97 17.36 -6.56
N ALA A 244 8.57 17.64 -5.31
CA ALA A 244 9.51 18.00 -4.24
C ALA A 244 10.54 16.87 -3.98
N ALA A 245 10.10 15.61 -3.98
CA ALA A 245 10.99 14.45 -3.83
C ALA A 245 12.01 14.34 -4.97
N LYS A 246 11.61 14.61 -6.22
CA LYS A 246 12.54 14.65 -7.36
C LYS A 246 13.57 15.78 -7.23
N LEU A 247 13.14 16.96 -6.81
CA LEU A 247 14.05 18.09 -6.55
C LEU A 247 15.02 17.78 -5.40
N ASN A 248 14.54 17.17 -4.32
CA ASN A 248 15.39 16.72 -3.22
C ASN A 248 16.44 15.71 -3.67
N PHE A 249 16.09 14.80 -4.56
CA PHE A 249 17.04 13.82 -5.13
C PHE A 249 18.14 14.52 -5.95
N CYS A 250 17.79 15.53 -6.74
CA CYS A 250 18.77 16.30 -7.55
C CYS A 250 19.61 17.26 -6.70
N PHE A 251 19.04 17.83 -5.63
CA PHE A 251 19.67 18.86 -4.78
C PHE A 251 19.51 18.54 -3.30
N PRO A 252 20.16 17.47 -2.78
CA PRO A 252 19.87 16.92 -1.44
C PRO A 252 20.11 17.93 -0.31
N LYS A 253 21.18 18.74 -0.36
CA LYS A 253 21.45 19.75 0.67
C LYS A 253 20.35 20.80 0.79
N ILE A 254 19.79 21.26 -0.34
CA ILE A 254 18.69 22.23 -0.37
C ILE A 254 17.40 21.56 0.12
N GLY A 255 17.18 20.31 -0.27
CA GLY A 255 16.04 19.51 0.17
C GLY A 255 16.05 19.30 1.69
N ASP A 256 17.18 18.89 2.25
CA ASP A 256 17.33 18.69 3.69
C ASP A 256 17.04 19.97 4.48
N MET A 257 17.56 21.12 4.05
CA MET A 257 17.25 22.41 4.66
C MET A 257 15.75 22.72 4.63
N SER A 258 15.07 22.42 3.53
CA SER A 258 13.63 22.64 3.36
C SER A 258 12.80 21.73 4.26
N ILE A 259 13.19 20.46 4.36
CA ILE A 259 12.56 19.47 5.24
C ILE A 259 12.73 19.89 6.70
N LEU A 260 13.95 20.24 7.13
CA LEU A 260 14.22 20.68 8.49
C LEU A 260 13.39 21.93 8.86
N LYS A 261 13.27 22.91 7.96
CA LYS A 261 12.42 24.09 8.19
C LYS A 261 10.93 23.73 8.35
N LEU A 262 10.44 22.70 7.65
CA LEU A 262 9.06 22.25 7.75
C LEU A 262 8.78 21.56 9.09
N PHE A 263 9.70 20.72 9.56
CA PHE A 263 9.53 19.89 10.76
C PHE A 263 10.09 20.52 12.06
N ASN A 264 10.95 21.56 11.97
CA ASN A 264 11.48 22.31 13.13
C ASN A 264 10.66 23.56 13.49
N LYS A 265 9.47 23.75 12.92
CA LYS A 265 8.56 24.78 13.40
C LYS A 265 8.10 24.37 14.81
N LYS A 266 8.71 25.03 15.83
CA LYS A 266 8.29 24.94 17.24
C LYS A 266 6.91 25.54 17.42
#